data_de612fb1110ace9394b13e8c79f6a702
#
_entry.id   de612fb1110ace9394b13e8c79f6a702
#
_cell.length_a   1.000
_cell.length_b   1.000
_cell.length_c   1.000
_cell.angle_alpha   90.00
_cell.angle_beta   90.00
_cell.angle_gamma   90.00
#
_symmetry.space_group_name_H-M   'P 1'
#
loop_
_entity.id
_entity.type
_entity.pdbx_description
1 polymer ?
#
loop_
_entity_poly.entity_id
_entity_poly.type
_entity_poly.pdbx_seq_one_letter_code
_entity_poly.pdbx_strand_id
1 'polypeptide(L)'
;MQGLNKDDARKEFGEEQVHIWRRSYDVKPPAETEEQREAYLADRRYNHLDKRMMPYSESLKDTLVRVIPFWTDHISQYLLDGQTVLVSAHGNSIRALIKYLEDVSDEDIINYEIKTGAPLVYELTDDLEVIDKYYL
;
A
#
# COMPACT_ATOMS: atom_id res chain seq x y z
N MET A 1 -8.67 -1.15 -12.16
CA MET A 1 -7.42 -0.56 -12.74
C MET A 1 -6.22 -1.52 -12.74
N GLN A 2 -6.29 -2.62 -12.03
CA GLN A 2 -5.24 -3.66 -12.09
C GLN A 2 -5.15 -4.23 -13.51
N GLY A 3 -3.93 -4.45 -13.99
CA GLY A 3 -3.69 -4.92 -15.36
C GLY A 3 -3.70 -3.86 -16.47
N LEU A 4 -4.18 -2.64 -16.20
CA LEU A 4 -4.13 -1.56 -17.17
C LEU A 4 -2.76 -0.87 -17.18
N ASN A 5 -2.29 -0.52 -18.37
CA ASN A 5 -1.15 0.37 -18.50
C ASN A 5 -1.53 1.76 -17.97
N LYS A 6 -0.60 2.41 -17.25
CA LYS A 6 -0.84 3.71 -16.62
C LYS A 6 -1.19 4.80 -17.63
N ASP A 7 -0.54 4.78 -18.78
CA ASP A 7 -0.75 5.79 -19.82
C ASP A 7 -2.07 5.57 -20.57
N ASP A 8 -2.50 4.32 -20.72
CA ASP A 8 -3.80 4.01 -21.31
C ASP A 8 -4.93 4.39 -20.35
N ALA A 9 -4.78 4.12 -19.06
CA ALA A 9 -5.73 4.59 -18.06
C ALA A 9 -5.85 6.12 -18.02
N ARG A 10 -4.74 6.88 -18.15
CA ARG A 10 -4.77 8.33 -18.23
C ARG A 10 -5.51 8.85 -19.48
N LYS A 11 -5.33 8.18 -20.62
CA LYS A 11 -6.05 8.53 -21.85
C LYS A 11 -7.55 8.27 -21.75
N GLU A 12 -7.94 7.18 -21.09
CA GLU A 12 -9.33 6.76 -20.97
C GLU A 12 -10.10 7.57 -19.91
N PHE A 13 -9.50 7.78 -18.73
CA PHE A 13 -10.18 8.37 -17.56
C PHE A 13 -9.74 9.79 -17.23
N GLY A 14 -8.73 10.33 -17.91
CA GLY A 14 -8.12 11.61 -17.61
C GLY A 14 -7.04 11.53 -16.53
N GLU A 15 -6.04 12.41 -16.66
CA GLU A 15 -4.86 12.41 -15.79
C GLU A 15 -5.21 12.70 -14.33
N GLU A 16 -6.07 13.70 -14.09
CA GLU A 16 -6.50 14.12 -12.76
C GLU A 16 -7.24 12.99 -12.03
N GLN A 17 -8.20 12.34 -12.69
CA GLN A 17 -8.96 11.25 -12.09
C GLN A 17 -8.08 10.05 -11.77
N VAL A 18 -7.16 9.68 -12.65
CA VAL A 18 -6.20 8.60 -12.39
C VAL A 18 -5.24 8.96 -11.27
N HIS A 19 -4.84 10.23 -11.16
CA HIS A 19 -4.03 10.71 -10.05
C HIS A 19 -4.78 10.56 -8.72
N ILE A 20 -6.04 11.00 -8.65
CA ILE A 20 -6.90 10.84 -7.46
C ILE A 20 -7.00 9.37 -7.04
N TRP A 21 -7.36 8.45 -7.94
CA TRP A 21 -7.47 7.03 -7.63
C TRP A 21 -6.16 6.38 -7.15
N ARG A 22 -5.04 6.89 -7.60
CA ARG A 22 -3.73 6.32 -7.28
C ARG A 22 -3.08 6.93 -6.04
N ARG A 23 -3.49 8.12 -5.65
CA ARG A 23 -2.78 8.92 -4.65
C ARG A 23 -3.63 9.34 -3.46
N SER A 24 -4.95 9.52 -3.61
CA SER A 24 -5.82 9.89 -2.50
C SER A 24 -5.87 8.82 -1.42
N TYR A 25 -6.32 9.23 -0.24
CA TYR A 25 -6.45 8.34 0.90
C TYR A 25 -7.66 7.40 0.79
N ASP A 26 -8.84 7.92 0.52
CA ASP A 26 -10.11 7.21 0.65
C ASP A 26 -10.88 6.99 -0.67
N VAL A 27 -10.45 7.61 -1.78
CA VAL A 27 -11.10 7.43 -3.08
C VAL A 27 -10.67 6.11 -3.73
N LYS A 28 -11.64 5.22 -3.93
CA LYS A 28 -11.42 3.94 -4.58
C LYS A 28 -11.40 4.07 -6.11
N PRO A 29 -10.51 3.35 -6.80
CA PRO A 29 -10.63 3.17 -8.24
C PRO A 29 -11.89 2.35 -8.56
N PRO A 30 -12.35 2.33 -9.84
CA PRO A 30 -13.46 1.49 -10.26
C PRO A 30 -13.26 0.04 -9.83
N ALA A 31 -14.35 -0.57 -9.35
CA ALA A 31 -14.36 -1.96 -8.96
C ALA A 31 -14.06 -2.88 -10.15
N GLU A 32 -13.41 -4.00 -9.88
CA GLU A 32 -13.22 -5.06 -10.86
C GLU A 32 -14.55 -5.76 -11.18
N THR A 33 -14.67 -6.25 -12.41
CA THR A 33 -15.80 -7.09 -12.79
C THR A 33 -15.68 -8.48 -12.18
N GLU A 34 -16.80 -9.22 -12.09
CA GLU A 34 -16.78 -10.61 -11.63
C GLU A 34 -15.85 -11.48 -12.48
N GLU A 35 -15.83 -11.28 -13.81
CA GLU A 35 -14.97 -12.02 -14.72
C GLU A 35 -13.46 -11.77 -14.41
N GLN A 36 -13.08 -10.52 -14.21
CA GLN A 36 -11.70 -10.17 -13.81
C GLN A 36 -11.32 -10.81 -12.48
N ARG A 37 -12.25 -10.77 -11.51
CA ARG A 37 -12.07 -11.35 -10.20
C ARG A 37 -11.93 -12.88 -10.24
N GLU A 38 -12.74 -13.55 -11.02
CA GLU A 38 -12.65 -15.01 -11.20
C GLU A 38 -11.31 -15.41 -11.81
N ALA A 39 -10.79 -14.64 -12.77
CA ALA A 39 -9.47 -14.87 -13.34
C ALA A 39 -8.34 -14.76 -12.28
N TYR A 40 -8.41 -13.80 -11.35
CA TYR A 40 -7.45 -13.71 -10.25
C TYR A 40 -7.59 -14.86 -9.25
N LEU A 41 -8.82 -15.24 -8.91
CA LEU A 41 -9.07 -16.36 -7.99
C LEU A 41 -8.62 -17.70 -8.55
N ALA A 42 -8.53 -17.85 -9.87
CA ALA A 42 -7.97 -19.02 -10.53
C ALA A 42 -6.43 -19.04 -10.50
N ASP A 43 -5.76 -17.90 -10.24
CA ASP A 43 -4.31 -17.83 -10.16
C ASP A 43 -3.80 -18.61 -8.93
N ARG A 44 -2.72 -19.39 -9.13
CA ARG A 44 -2.10 -20.20 -8.06
C ARG A 44 -1.68 -19.43 -6.81
N ARG A 45 -1.46 -18.13 -6.95
CA ARG A 45 -1.10 -17.23 -5.83
C ARG A 45 -2.27 -16.96 -4.90
N TYR A 46 -3.50 -17.06 -5.39
CA TYR A 46 -4.71 -16.64 -4.68
C TYR A 46 -5.79 -17.73 -4.57
N ASN A 47 -5.67 -18.84 -5.31
CA ASN A 47 -6.70 -19.89 -5.39
C ASN A 47 -6.96 -20.62 -4.06
N HIS A 48 -6.07 -20.45 -3.08
CA HIS A 48 -6.21 -21.01 -1.72
C HIS A 48 -6.88 -20.02 -0.75
N LEU A 49 -7.13 -18.78 -1.17
CA LEU A 49 -7.77 -17.78 -0.33
C LEU A 49 -9.31 -17.88 -0.42
N ASP A 50 -9.98 -17.55 0.69
CA ASP A 50 -11.42 -17.36 0.65
C ASP A 50 -11.77 -16.18 -0.28
N LYS A 51 -12.71 -16.38 -1.19
CA LYS A 51 -13.17 -15.36 -2.14
C LYS A 51 -13.58 -14.05 -1.46
N ARG A 52 -14.07 -14.10 -0.22
CA ARG A 52 -14.47 -12.93 0.57
C ARG A 52 -13.28 -12.06 1.00
N MET A 53 -12.06 -12.63 1.02
CA MET A 53 -10.85 -11.90 1.35
C MET A 53 -10.30 -11.06 0.19
N MET A 54 -10.78 -11.29 -1.03
CA MET A 54 -10.34 -10.56 -2.21
C MET A 54 -11.23 -9.33 -2.44
N PRO A 55 -10.70 -8.11 -2.27
CA PRO A 55 -11.47 -6.90 -2.48
C PRO A 55 -11.75 -6.67 -3.97
N TYR A 56 -12.88 -6.08 -4.29
CA TYR A 56 -13.20 -5.61 -5.65
C TYR A 56 -12.47 -4.32 -6.03
N SER A 57 -12.13 -3.53 -5.05
CA SER A 57 -11.38 -2.27 -5.16
C SER A 57 -10.91 -1.85 -3.78
N GLU A 58 -9.72 -1.26 -3.70
CA GLU A 58 -9.16 -0.72 -2.45
C GLU A 58 -8.70 0.72 -2.63
N SER A 59 -9.00 1.55 -1.65
CA SER A 59 -8.33 2.82 -1.40
C SER A 59 -7.07 2.62 -0.57
N LEU A 60 -6.29 3.68 -0.35
CA LEU A 60 -5.16 3.63 0.58
C LEU A 60 -5.63 3.39 2.03
N LYS A 61 -6.82 3.91 2.39
CA LYS A 61 -7.47 3.66 3.68
C LYS A 61 -7.75 2.17 3.92
N ASP A 62 -8.30 1.47 2.92
CA ASP A 62 -8.52 0.03 3.03
C ASP A 62 -7.19 -0.73 3.15
N THR A 63 -6.17 -0.29 2.40
CA THR A 63 -4.82 -0.85 2.50
C THR A 63 -4.24 -0.66 3.89
N LEU A 64 -4.42 0.52 4.50
CA LEU A 64 -3.96 0.81 5.87
C LEU A 64 -4.58 -0.15 6.89
N VAL A 65 -5.88 -0.39 6.81
CA VAL A 65 -6.61 -1.29 7.74
C VAL A 65 -6.01 -2.70 7.78
N ARG A 66 -5.47 -3.20 6.67
CA ARG A 66 -4.83 -4.52 6.62
C ARG A 66 -3.32 -4.50 6.84
N VAL A 67 -2.66 -3.35 6.65
CA VAL A 67 -1.21 -3.21 6.88
C VAL A 67 -0.90 -3.06 8.37
N ILE A 68 -1.72 -2.31 9.13
CA ILE A 68 -1.50 -2.09 10.56
C ILE A 68 -1.43 -3.40 11.35
N PRO A 69 -2.36 -4.36 11.23
CA PRO A 69 -2.24 -5.63 11.94
C PRO A 69 -0.95 -6.39 11.59
N PHE A 70 -0.51 -6.34 10.34
CA PHE A 70 0.76 -6.96 9.96
C PHE A 70 1.98 -6.26 10.56
N TRP A 71 1.92 -4.93 10.68
CA TRP A 71 2.92 -4.16 11.41
C TRP A 71 2.97 -4.58 12.88
N THR A 72 1.83 -4.55 13.60
CA THR A 72 1.77 -4.83 15.04
C THR A 72 2.09 -6.29 15.38
N ASP A 73 1.62 -7.24 14.58
CA ASP A 73 1.71 -8.66 14.90
C ASP A 73 3.02 -9.31 14.42
N HIS A 74 3.68 -8.68 13.44
CA HIS A 74 4.89 -9.24 12.83
C HIS A 74 6.06 -8.27 12.85
N ILE A 75 6.00 -7.15 12.13
CA ILE A 75 7.17 -6.28 11.91
C ILE A 75 7.67 -5.71 13.24
N SER A 76 6.78 -5.13 14.06
CA SER A 76 7.14 -4.49 15.30
C SER A 76 7.79 -5.44 16.31
N GLN A 77 7.38 -6.71 16.33
CA GLN A 77 7.95 -7.71 17.24
C GLN A 77 9.44 -7.95 16.96
N TYR A 78 9.83 -8.07 15.68
CA TYR A 78 11.23 -8.22 15.30
C TYR A 78 12.06 -6.97 15.62
N LEU A 79 11.47 -5.78 15.45
CA LEU A 79 12.14 -4.53 15.79
C LEU A 79 12.37 -4.38 17.30
N LEU A 80 11.36 -4.71 18.13
CA LEU A 80 11.46 -4.73 19.60
C LEU A 80 12.50 -5.76 20.09
N ASP A 81 12.71 -6.84 19.35
CA ASP A 81 13.78 -7.80 19.61
C ASP A 81 15.17 -7.31 19.12
N GLY A 82 15.29 -6.04 18.71
CA GLY A 82 16.54 -5.43 18.26
C GLY A 82 16.98 -5.84 16.86
N GLN A 83 16.10 -6.40 16.04
CA GLN A 83 16.43 -6.85 14.69
C GLN A 83 16.21 -5.73 13.66
N THR A 84 17.01 -5.75 12.60
CA THR A 84 16.77 -4.94 11.41
C THR A 84 15.82 -5.70 10.47
N VAL A 85 14.73 -5.05 10.08
CA VAL A 85 13.69 -5.65 9.23
C VAL A 85 13.69 -5.02 7.84
N LEU A 86 13.80 -5.83 6.79
CA LEU A 86 13.63 -5.40 5.41
C LEU A 86 12.19 -5.64 4.95
N VAL A 87 11.48 -4.57 4.63
CA VAL A 87 10.11 -4.62 4.10
C VAL A 87 10.13 -4.42 2.58
N SER A 88 9.90 -5.49 1.81
CA SER A 88 9.72 -5.42 0.37
C SER A 88 8.24 -5.54 0.03
N ALA A 89 7.63 -4.46 -0.44
CA ALA A 89 6.19 -4.39 -0.65
C ALA A 89 5.80 -3.48 -1.82
N HIS A 90 4.52 -3.52 -2.20
CA HIS A 90 3.96 -2.59 -3.17
C HIS A 90 3.95 -1.16 -2.62
N GLY A 91 4.16 -0.15 -3.49
CA GLY A 91 4.25 1.25 -3.09
C GLY A 91 3.06 1.75 -2.26
N ASN A 92 1.83 1.29 -2.50
CA ASN A 92 0.69 1.68 -1.68
C ASN A 92 0.72 1.05 -0.28
N SER A 93 1.22 -0.17 -0.12
CA SER A 93 1.41 -0.78 1.20
C SER A 93 2.48 -0.02 1.99
N ILE A 94 3.57 0.38 1.34
CA ILE A 94 4.62 1.20 1.97
C ILE A 94 4.06 2.59 2.33
N ARG A 95 3.29 3.24 1.44
CA ARG A 95 2.65 4.54 1.74
C ARG A 95 1.68 4.46 2.92
N ALA A 96 0.90 3.37 3.02
CA ALA A 96 0.02 3.15 4.15
C ALA A 96 0.82 3.01 5.46
N LEU A 97 1.92 2.27 5.46
CA LEU A 97 2.80 2.14 6.61
C LEU A 97 3.43 3.47 7.01
N ILE A 98 3.93 4.24 6.03
CA ILE A 98 4.51 5.57 6.27
C ILE A 98 3.47 6.53 6.86
N LYS A 99 2.24 6.54 6.31
CA LYS A 99 1.14 7.34 6.85
C LYS A 99 0.90 7.03 8.33
N TYR A 100 0.98 5.78 8.71
CA TYR A 100 0.83 5.35 10.10
C TYR A 100 2.01 5.77 10.97
N LEU A 101 3.24 5.54 10.53
CA LEU A 101 4.45 5.83 11.31
C LEU A 101 4.71 7.32 11.52
N GLU A 102 4.36 8.14 10.54
CA GLU A 102 4.63 9.59 10.56
C GLU A 102 3.38 10.44 10.84
N ASP A 103 2.25 9.81 11.10
CA ASP A 103 0.95 10.50 11.28
C ASP A 103 0.64 11.50 10.16
N VAL A 104 0.95 11.11 8.91
CA VAL A 104 0.70 11.95 7.73
C VAL A 104 -0.79 12.17 7.56
N SER A 105 -1.22 13.42 7.33
CA SER A 105 -2.65 13.75 7.14
C SER A 105 -3.27 13.03 5.91
N ASP A 106 -4.60 12.97 5.86
CA ASP A 106 -5.32 12.39 4.71
C ASP A 106 -5.11 13.22 3.45
N GLU A 107 -4.93 14.53 3.60
CA GLU A 107 -4.68 15.48 2.53
C GLU A 107 -3.24 15.39 2.01
N ASP A 108 -2.26 15.28 2.91
CA ASP A 108 -0.84 15.32 2.54
C ASP A 108 -0.36 14.01 1.90
N ILE A 109 -0.98 12.89 2.24
CA ILE A 109 -0.58 11.57 1.71
C ILE A 109 -0.69 11.48 0.19
N ILE A 110 -1.50 12.32 -0.45
CA ILE A 110 -1.65 12.38 -1.91
C ILE A 110 -0.33 12.76 -2.59
N ASN A 111 0.47 13.60 -1.93
CA ASN A 111 1.74 14.11 -2.43
C ASN A 111 2.93 13.20 -2.09
N TYR A 112 2.70 12.16 -1.30
CA TYR A 112 3.78 11.29 -0.85
C TYR A 112 4.20 10.29 -1.92
N GLU A 113 5.44 10.39 -2.39
CA GLU A 113 6.00 9.50 -3.41
C GLU A 113 7.08 8.58 -2.83
N ILE A 114 7.02 7.30 -3.20
CA ILE A 114 8.04 6.31 -2.88
C ILE A 114 8.92 6.09 -4.10
N LYS A 115 10.24 6.27 -3.94
CA LYS A 115 11.21 5.96 -4.98
C LYS A 115 11.30 4.46 -5.18
N THR A 116 11.05 3.99 -6.40
CA THR A 116 11.19 2.57 -6.72
C THR A 116 12.66 2.19 -6.82
N GLY A 117 13.06 1.10 -6.15
CA GLY A 117 14.42 0.58 -6.20
C GLY A 117 15.43 1.32 -5.33
N ALA A 118 15.01 2.32 -4.55
CA ALA A 118 15.83 3.00 -3.58
C ALA A 118 15.38 2.59 -2.17
N PRO A 119 16.22 1.95 -1.34
CA PRO A 119 15.87 1.61 0.03
C PRO A 119 15.60 2.88 0.85
N LEU A 120 14.42 2.94 1.50
CA LEU A 120 14.07 3.97 2.47
C LEU A 120 14.32 3.39 3.87
N VAL A 121 15.25 3.98 4.59
CA VAL A 121 15.61 3.57 5.96
C VAL A 121 14.82 4.39 6.96
N TYR A 122 14.30 3.73 7.99
CA TYR A 122 13.75 4.32 9.19
C TYR A 122 14.60 3.90 10.39
N GLU A 123 15.04 4.87 11.17
CA GLU A 123 15.60 4.65 12.49
C GLU A 123 14.53 4.92 13.54
N LEU A 124 14.33 3.96 14.45
CA LEU A 124 13.25 4.00 15.42
C LEU A 124 13.83 3.93 16.84
N THR A 125 13.10 4.53 17.80
CA THR A 125 13.35 4.34 19.24
C THR A 125 12.95 2.91 19.66
N ASP A 126 13.29 2.56 20.92
CA ASP A 126 12.81 1.31 21.54
C ASP A 126 11.28 1.27 21.68
N ASP A 127 10.61 2.41 21.65
CA ASP A 127 9.15 2.54 21.64
C ASP A 127 8.56 2.61 20.21
N LEU A 128 9.38 2.36 19.19
CA LEU A 128 9.03 2.39 17.76
C LEU A 128 8.61 3.77 17.21
N GLU A 129 9.02 4.85 17.86
CA GLU A 129 8.87 6.20 17.33
C GLU A 129 9.97 6.51 16.31
N VAL A 130 9.64 7.25 15.26
CA VAL A 130 10.58 7.60 14.18
C VAL A 130 11.59 8.63 14.69
N ILE A 131 12.90 8.28 14.67
CA ILE A 131 14.01 9.17 14.98
C ILE A 131 14.49 9.87 13.71
N ASP A 132 14.72 9.10 12.64
CA ASP A 132 15.26 9.60 11.38
C ASP A 132 14.75 8.75 10.20
N LYS A 133 14.78 9.33 9.00
CA LYS A 133 14.53 8.63 7.75
C LYS A 133 15.38 9.19 6.61
N TYR A 134 15.91 8.29 5.80
CA TYR A 134 16.71 8.65 4.63
C TYR A 134 16.68 7.56 3.56
N TYR A 135 17.02 7.94 2.33
CA TYR A 135 17.26 6.99 1.24
C TYR A 135 18.74 6.63 1.17
N LEU A 136 19.01 5.33 0.95
CA LEU A 136 20.36 4.85 0.63
C LEU A 136 20.74 5.19 -0.81
#